data_e645185156503477ce160845e73fa48a
#
_entry.id   e645185156503477ce160845e73fa48a
#
_cell.length_a   1.000
_cell.length_b   1.000
_cell.length_c   1.000
_cell.angle_alpha   90.00
_cell.angle_beta   90.00
_cell.angle_gamma   90.00
#
_symmetry.space_group_name_H-M   'P 1'
#
loop_
_entity.id
_entity.type
_entity.pdbx_description
1 polymer ?
#
loop_
_entity_poly.entity_id
_entity_poly.type
_entity_poly.pdbx_seq_one_letter_code
_entity_poly.pdbx_strand_id
1 'polypeptide(L)'
;MSQQEEMKNLSLLGNKETNYIFDYQPEVLESFDNRHVENDYFIKFNCPEFTSLCPITAQPDFATIYISYIPDKLCVESKSLKLYLFSYRNHGDFHENCINTIGKDLVNLLGPRYLEVWGKFTPRGGISIDPYYNYGKPGTKYEGLAEQRLFQHDLYPEKIDNR
;
A
#
# COMPACT_ATOMS: atom_id res chain seq x y z
N MET A 1 3.37 -6.40 27.25
CA MET A 1 3.03 -7.64 26.52
C MET A 1 4.32 -8.25 25.97
N SER A 2 4.48 -9.57 26.06
CA SER A 2 5.62 -10.23 25.45
C SER A 2 5.42 -10.34 23.93
N GLN A 3 6.52 -10.46 23.19
CA GLN A 3 6.49 -10.63 21.71
C GLN A 3 5.62 -11.84 21.28
N GLN A 4 5.56 -12.87 22.13
CA GLN A 4 4.71 -14.05 21.88
C GLN A 4 3.22 -13.79 22.08
N GLU A 5 2.84 -12.84 22.94
CA GLU A 5 1.43 -12.47 23.16
C GLU A 5 0.89 -11.59 22.03
N GLU A 6 1.73 -10.69 21.49
CA GLU A 6 1.36 -9.86 20.33
C GLU A 6 1.17 -10.73 19.09
N MET A 7 2.03 -11.73 18.88
CA MET A 7 1.94 -12.65 17.73
C MET A 7 0.68 -13.53 17.77
N LYS A 8 0.10 -13.79 18.96
CA LYS A 8 -1.16 -14.55 19.09
C LYS A 8 -2.39 -13.82 18.54
N ASN A 9 -2.31 -12.50 18.44
CA ASN A 9 -3.40 -11.67 17.91
C ASN A 9 -3.40 -11.56 16.38
N LEU A 10 -2.35 -12.06 15.71
CA LEU A 10 -2.25 -12.08 14.26
C LEU A 10 -2.79 -13.42 13.73
N SER A 11 -3.96 -13.38 13.12
CA SER A 11 -4.67 -14.60 12.69
C SER A 11 -3.98 -15.33 11.53
N LEU A 12 -3.24 -14.60 10.70
CA LEU A 12 -2.59 -15.12 9.49
C LEU A 12 -1.15 -15.57 9.72
N LEU A 13 -0.47 -15.02 10.73
CA LEU A 13 0.92 -15.36 11.02
C LEU A 13 1.01 -16.76 11.67
N GLY A 14 1.73 -17.68 11.01
CA GLY A 14 1.92 -19.04 11.52
C GLY A 14 0.83 -20.04 11.14
N ASN A 15 -0.22 -19.64 10.45
CA ASN A 15 -1.22 -20.56 9.92
C ASN A 15 -0.65 -21.30 8.69
N LYS A 16 -0.78 -22.64 8.66
CA LYS A 16 -0.25 -23.47 7.56
C LYS A 16 -1.07 -23.37 6.29
N GLU A 17 -2.36 -23.05 6.39
CA GLU A 17 -3.25 -22.87 5.26
C GLU A 17 -3.40 -21.39 4.95
N THR A 18 -3.07 -21.01 3.71
CA THR A 18 -3.28 -19.66 3.21
C THR A 18 -4.40 -19.69 2.18
N ASN A 19 -5.53 -19.10 2.50
CA ASN A 19 -6.62 -18.91 1.55
C ASN A 19 -6.37 -17.62 0.76
N TYR A 20 -6.18 -17.77 -0.56
CA TYR A 20 -6.10 -16.65 -1.47
C TYR A 20 -7.51 -16.23 -1.92
N ILE A 21 -7.80 -14.94 -1.77
CA ILE A 21 -9.06 -14.33 -2.19
C ILE A 21 -8.76 -13.49 -3.41
N PHE A 22 -9.62 -13.60 -4.42
CA PHE A 22 -9.39 -13.00 -5.74
C PHE A 22 -10.26 -11.75 -5.97
N ASP A 23 -11.09 -11.39 -4.99
CA ASP A 23 -11.88 -10.17 -4.99
C ASP A 23 -11.40 -9.23 -3.89
N TYR A 24 -11.45 -7.93 -4.13
CA TYR A 24 -11.01 -6.91 -3.18
C TYR A 24 -11.58 -7.14 -1.78
N GLN A 25 -10.67 -7.27 -0.82
CA GLN A 25 -11.02 -7.58 0.57
C GLN A 25 -10.10 -6.86 1.56
N PRO A 26 -10.44 -5.64 1.99
CA PRO A 26 -9.65 -4.89 2.96
C PRO A 26 -9.63 -5.50 4.37
N GLU A 27 -10.61 -6.32 4.72
CA GLU A 27 -10.74 -6.98 6.03
C GLU A 27 -9.61 -7.98 6.32
N VAL A 28 -8.86 -8.39 5.30
CA VAL A 28 -7.71 -9.29 5.48
C VAL A 28 -6.50 -8.58 6.07
N LEU A 29 -6.47 -7.24 6.02
CA LEU A 29 -5.36 -6.46 6.57
C LEU A 29 -5.29 -6.56 8.09
N GLU A 30 -4.10 -6.84 8.60
CA GLU A 30 -3.80 -6.92 10.04
C GLU A 30 -2.67 -5.94 10.41
N SER A 31 -2.64 -5.55 11.66
CA SER A 31 -1.62 -4.67 12.22
C SER A 31 -1.09 -5.21 13.54
N PHE A 32 0.09 -4.73 13.94
CA PHE A 32 0.71 -4.99 15.22
C PHE A 32 1.28 -3.71 15.82
N ASP A 33 1.56 -3.71 17.12
CA ASP A 33 2.00 -2.51 17.84
C ASP A 33 3.40 -2.05 17.42
N ASN A 34 3.53 -0.75 17.13
CA ASN A 34 4.82 -0.10 16.96
C ASN A 34 5.49 0.07 18.33
N ARG A 35 6.63 -0.60 18.56
CA ARG A 35 7.40 -0.52 19.80
C ARG A 35 8.30 0.70 19.91
N HIS A 36 8.44 1.46 18.82
CA HIS A 36 9.34 2.61 18.73
C HIS A 36 8.56 3.89 18.38
N VAL A 37 7.49 4.14 19.15
CA VAL A 37 6.60 5.30 18.92
C VAL A 37 7.31 6.64 19.14
N GLU A 38 8.44 6.64 19.85
CA GLU A 38 9.28 7.82 20.09
C GLU A 38 10.12 8.22 18.88
N ASN A 39 10.27 7.33 17.90
CA ASN A 39 11.11 7.56 16.73
C ASN A 39 10.27 7.87 15.47
N ASP A 40 10.79 8.77 14.64
CA ASP A 40 10.36 8.89 13.24
C ASP A 40 11.26 8.00 12.37
N TYR A 41 10.68 7.02 11.72
CA TYR A 41 11.37 6.16 10.76
C TYR A 41 10.43 5.71 9.66
N PHE A 42 11.00 5.46 8.49
CA PHE A 42 10.22 4.92 7.37
C PHE A 42 10.24 3.40 7.34
N ILE A 43 9.07 2.83 7.10
CA ILE A 43 8.91 1.45 6.63
C ILE A 43 8.53 1.52 5.16
N LYS A 44 9.25 0.77 4.31
CA LYS A 44 9.02 0.74 2.87
C LYS A 44 8.77 -0.69 2.38
N PHE A 45 7.68 -0.87 1.65
CA PHE A 45 7.37 -2.09 0.91
C PHE A 45 7.51 -1.83 -0.59
N ASN A 46 8.16 -2.76 -1.28
CA ASN A 46 8.24 -2.82 -2.73
C ASN A 46 7.48 -4.07 -3.18
N CYS A 47 6.37 -3.88 -3.87
CA CYS A 47 5.43 -4.95 -4.21
C CYS A 47 5.35 -5.10 -5.74
N PRO A 48 6.27 -5.88 -6.36
CA PRO A 48 6.38 -5.94 -7.83
C PRO A 48 5.38 -6.87 -8.50
N GLU A 49 4.55 -7.57 -7.74
CA GLU A 49 3.63 -8.60 -8.27
C GLU A 49 2.16 -8.18 -8.24
N PHE A 50 1.90 -6.86 -8.14
CA PHE A 50 0.52 -6.37 -8.13
C PHE A 50 -0.16 -6.59 -9.48
N THR A 51 -1.39 -7.07 -9.43
CA THR A 51 -2.26 -7.21 -10.60
C THR A 51 -3.69 -6.77 -10.27
N SER A 52 -4.35 -6.16 -11.26
CA SER A 52 -5.77 -5.86 -11.25
C SER A 52 -6.35 -6.10 -12.64
N LEU A 53 -7.62 -5.81 -12.86
CA LEU A 53 -8.25 -5.89 -14.17
C LEU A 53 -8.72 -4.51 -14.62
N CYS A 54 -8.63 -4.26 -15.91
CA CYS A 54 -9.32 -3.13 -16.51
C CYS A 54 -10.85 -3.30 -16.33
N PRO A 55 -11.56 -2.32 -15.76
CA PRO A 55 -13.00 -2.46 -15.49
C PRO A 55 -13.85 -2.53 -16.75
N ILE A 56 -13.30 -2.15 -17.90
CA ILE A 56 -14.00 -2.12 -19.19
C ILE A 56 -13.73 -3.39 -20.01
N THR A 57 -12.46 -3.81 -20.10
CA THR A 57 -12.03 -4.88 -21.02
C THR A 57 -11.69 -6.18 -20.31
N ALA A 58 -11.63 -6.18 -18.97
CA ALA A 58 -11.11 -7.27 -18.15
C ALA A 58 -9.68 -7.71 -18.53
N GLN A 59 -8.94 -6.87 -19.23
CA GLN A 59 -7.52 -7.11 -19.50
C GLN A 59 -6.74 -6.98 -18.19
N PRO A 60 -5.81 -7.91 -17.87
CA PRO A 60 -4.94 -7.79 -16.71
C PRO A 60 -4.03 -6.56 -16.79
N ASP A 61 -3.95 -5.85 -15.69
CA ASP A 61 -3.01 -4.76 -15.45
C ASP A 61 -1.96 -5.23 -14.43
N PHE A 62 -0.70 -4.84 -14.64
CA PHE A 62 0.43 -5.20 -13.81
C PHE A 62 1.12 -3.95 -13.30
N ALA A 63 1.57 -3.98 -12.06
CA ALA A 63 2.27 -2.85 -11.47
C ALA A 63 3.28 -3.27 -10.39
N THR A 64 4.25 -2.41 -10.15
CA THR A 64 4.99 -2.38 -8.88
C THR A 64 4.36 -1.33 -7.98
N ILE A 65 3.91 -1.74 -6.81
CA ILE A 65 3.37 -0.82 -5.79
C ILE A 65 4.46 -0.53 -4.77
N TYR A 66 4.74 0.75 -4.56
CA TYR A 66 5.64 1.23 -3.51
C TYR A 66 4.80 1.84 -2.39
N ILE A 67 4.94 1.32 -1.18
CA ILE A 67 4.27 1.82 0.01
C ILE A 67 5.36 2.27 0.98
N SER A 68 5.33 3.54 1.38
CA SER A 68 6.27 4.07 2.38
C SER A 68 5.49 4.80 3.45
N TYR A 69 5.75 4.52 4.72
CA TYR A 69 5.05 5.22 5.79
C TYR A 69 5.91 5.39 7.05
N ILE A 70 5.56 6.41 7.83
CA ILE A 70 6.07 6.61 9.18
C ILE A 70 4.98 6.14 10.14
N PRO A 71 5.19 5.03 10.88
CA PRO A 71 4.17 4.52 11.79
C PRO A 71 3.93 5.47 12.97
N ASP A 72 2.70 5.51 13.45
CA ASP A 72 2.39 6.05 14.77
C ASP A 72 2.36 4.89 15.78
N LYS A 73 1.20 4.39 16.12
CA LYS A 73 1.03 3.30 17.10
C LYS A 73 1.06 1.91 16.48
N LEU A 74 0.76 1.79 15.19
CA LEU A 74 0.56 0.52 14.50
C LEU A 74 1.48 0.38 13.29
N CYS A 75 1.93 -0.86 13.05
CA CYS A 75 2.61 -1.31 11.85
C CYS A 75 1.76 -2.34 11.11
N VAL A 76 1.76 -2.33 9.78
CA VAL A 76 1.04 -3.33 8.98
C VAL A 76 1.76 -4.68 9.04
N GLU A 77 1.00 -5.78 9.17
CA GLU A 77 1.54 -7.13 9.10
C GLU A 77 1.75 -7.52 7.63
N SER A 78 2.95 -7.99 7.31
CA SER A 78 3.41 -8.15 5.93
C SER A 78 2.71 -9.27 5.15
N LYS A 79 2.33 -10.37 5.81
CA LYS A 79 1.59 -11.47 5.17
C LYS A 79 0.17 -11.04 4.83
N SER A 80 -0.48 -10.30 5.73
CA SER A 80 -1.81 -9.73 5.49
C SER A 80 -1.80 -8.71 4.36
N LEU A 81 -0.77 -7.85 4.31
CA LEU A 81 -0.57 -6.91 3.21
C LEU A 81 -0.41 -7.64 1.86
N LYS A 82 0.37 -8.73 1.84
CA LYS A 82 0.51 -9.57 0.64
C LYS A 82 -0.83 -10.10 0.17
N LEU A 83 -1.65 -10.64 1.08
CA LEU A 83 -2.96 -11.20 0.74
C LEU A 83 -3.95 -10.12 0.31
N TYR A 84 -3.90 -8.95 0.95
CA TYR A 84 -4.68 -7.79 0.56
C TYR A 84 -4.37 -7.34 -0.87
N LEU A 85 -3.09 -7.14 -1.21
CA LEU A 85 -2.69 -6.77 -2.57
C LEU A 85 -3.05 -7.87 -3.59
N PHE A 86 -2.95 -9.13 -3.21
CA PHE A 86 -3.36 -10.27 -4.05
C PHE A 86 -4.87 -10.26 -4.32
N SER A 87 -5.71 -9.77 -3.42
CA SER A 87 -7.16 -9.72 -3.59
C SER A 87 -7.61 -8.84 -4.76
N TYR A 88 -6.75 -7.94 -5.23
CA TYR A 88 -7.01 -7.14 -6.44
C TYR A 88 -6.95 -7.92 -7.75
N ARG A 89 -6.46 -9.15 -7.75
CA ARG A 89 -6.13 -9.89 -8.98
C ARG A 89 -7.29 -10.00 -9.96
N ASN A 90 -8.50 -10.19 -9.47
CA ASN A 90 -9.72 -10.22 -10.31
C ASN A 90 -10.61 -8.98 -10.10
N HIS A 91 -10.12 -7.98 -9.36
CA HIS A 91 -10.85 -6.75 -9.13
C HIS A 91 -10.70 -5.81 -10.33
N GLY A 92 -11.84 -5.45 -10.93
CA GLY A 92 -11.89 -4.51 -12.05
C GLY A 92 -11.96 -3.07 -11.55
N ASP A 93 -10.85 -2.33 -11.67
CA ASP A 93 -10.82 -0.91 -11.28
C ASP A 93 -9.75 -0.14 -12.08
N PHE A 94 -9.90 1.18 -12.15
CA PHE A 94 -8.90 2.05 -12.76
C PHE A 94 -7.65 2.15 -11.86
N HIS A 95 -6.49 2.37 -12.47
CA HIS A 95 -5.20 2.45 -11.78
C HIS A 95 -5.22 3.50 -10.66
N GLU A 96 -5.82 4.66 -10.94
CA GLU A 96 -5.95 5.78 -10.01
C GLU A 96 -6.78 5.39 -8.79
N ASN A 97 -7.88 4.66 -9.00
CA ASN A 97 -8.73 4.18 -7.91
C ASN A 97 -8.01 3.13 -7.06
N CYS A 98 -7.33 2.16 -7.68
CA CYS A 98 -6.54 1.16 -6.95
C CYS A 98 -5.57 1.82 -5.97
N ILE A 99 -4.78 2.78 -6.42
CA ILE A 99 -3.76 3.43 -5.58
C ILE A 99 -4.38 4.27 -4.46
N ASN A 100 -5.44 5.02 -4.78
CA ASN A 100 -6.16 5.81 -3.76
C ASN A 100 -6.83 4.91 -2.72
N THR A 101 -7.41 3.79 -3.13
CA THR A 101 -8.06 2.82 -2.23
C THR A 101 -7.04 2.16 -1.31
N ILE A 102 -5.91 1.67 -1.86
CA ILE A 102 -4.81 1.10 -1.05
C ILE A 102 -4.33 2.12 -0.01
N GLY A 103 -4.13 3.38 -0.41
CA GLY A 103 -3.71 4.43 0.50
C GLY A 103 -4.71 4.67 1.62
N LYS A 104 -6.00 4.79 1.30
CA LYS A 104 -7.08 5.01 2.28
C LYS A 104 -7.24 3.84 3.25
N ASP A 105 -7.18 2.59 2.75
CA ASP A 105 -7.30 1.40 3.59
C ASP A 105 -6.17 1.31 4.60
N LEU A 106 -4.93 1.58 4.16
CA LEU A 106 -3.78 1.60 5.06
C LEU A 106 -3.84 2.76 6.06
N VAL A 107 -4.33 3.95 5.67
CA VAL A 107 -4.54 5.06 6.61
C VAL A 107 -5.60 4.68 7.65
N ASN A 108 -6.71 4.08 7.22
CA ASN A 108 -7.79 3.66 8.13
C ASN A 108 -7.33 2.59 9.12
N LEU A 109 -6.52 1.62 8.66
CA LEU A 109 -5.98 0.56 9.53
C LEU A 109 -4.97 1.09 10.54
N LEU A 110 -4.01 1.91 10.09
CA LEU A 110 -2.78 2.21 10.84
C LEU A 110 -2.83 3.54 11.58
N GLY A 111 -3.63 4.52 11.10
CA GLY A 111 -3.56 5.90 11.56
C GLY A 111 -2.12 6.46 11.54
N PRO A 112 -1.36 6.31 10.45
CA PRO A 112 0.07 6.59 10.42
C PRO A 112 0.33 8.09 10.58
N ARG A 113 1.57 8.45 10.94
CA ARG A 113 2.02 9.86 10.93
C ARG A 113 2.10 10.39 9.51
N TYR A 114 2.64 9.59 8.61
CA TYR A 114 2.76 9.85 7.17
C TYR A 114 2.61 8.55 6.40
N LEU A 115 2.01 8.61 5.21
CA LEU A 115 1.93 7.47 4.29
C LEU A 115 1.95 7.96 2.86
N GLU A 116 2.65 7.26 1.98
CA GLU A 116 2.56 7.40 0.53
C GLU A 116 2.42 6.05 -0.15
N VAL A 117 1.64 6.01 -1.21
CA VAL A 117 1.48 4.85 -2.09
C VAL A 117 1.71 5.32 -3.52
N TRP A 118 2.64 4.68 -4.19
CA TRP A 118 2.98 4.97 -5.58
C TRP A 118 2.84 3.70 -6.41
N GLY A 119 1.96 3.73 -7.42
CA GLY A 119 1.81 2.64 -8.38
C GLY A 119 2.56 2.94 -9.65
N LYS A 120 3.39 2.00 -10.11
CA LYS A 120 4.05 2.06 -11.40
C LYS A 120 3.49 0.96 -12.29
N PHE A 121 2.53 1.32 -13.12
CA PHE A 121 1.84 0.36 -13.99
C PHE A 121 2.59 0.12 -15.29
N THR A 122 2.58 -1.13 -15.74
CA THR A 122 3.15 -1.52 -17.02
C THR A 122 2.44 -0.78 -18.16
N PRO A 123 3.20 -0.17 -19.10
CA PRO A 123 2.60 0.57 -20.22
C PRO A 123 1.63 -0.28 -21.06
N ARG A 124 0.52 0.32 -21.44
CA ARG A 124 -0.47 -0.22 -22.38
C ARG A 124 -0.64 0.74 -23.54
N GLY A 125 -0.48 0.25 -24.77
CA GLY A 125 -0.51 1.12 -25.95
C GLY A 125 0.56 2.23 -25.92
N GLY A 126 1.69 1.98 -25.25
CA GLY A 126 2.77 2.96 -25.09
C GLY A 126 2.54 4.03 -24.02
N ILE A 127 1.47 3.91 -23.20
CA ILE A 127 1.15 4.84 -22.13
C ILE A 127 1.30 4.14 -20.77
N SER A 128 2.17 4.63 -19.90
CA SER A 128 2.21 4.27 -18.48
C SER A 128 1.37 5.24 -17.67
N ILE A 129 0.76 4.74 -16.61
CA ILE A 129 -0.01 5.53 -15.65
C ILE A 129 0.56 5.23 -14.28
N ASP A 130 1.10 6.25 -13.61
CA ASP A 130 1.83 6.08 -12.34
C ASP A 130 1.16 6.94 -11.24
N PRO A 131 -0.02 6.55 -10.70
CA PRO A 131 -0.71 7.33 -9.69
C PRO A 131 0.08 7.38 -8.39
N TYR A 132 0.04 8.53 -7.72
CA TYR A 132 0.67 8.77 -6.44
C TYR A 132 -0.36 9.32 -5.44
N TYR A 133 -0.45 8.66 -4.30
CA TYR A 133 -1.27 9.07 -3.17
C TYR A 133 -0.38 9.32 -1.97
N ASN A 134 -0.66 10.38 -1.19
CA ASN A 134 -0.04 10.52 0.10
C ASN A 134 -1.00 11.10 1.15
N TYR A 135 -0.59 10.95 2.42
CA TYR A 135 -1.33 11.36 3.59
C TYR A 135 -0.34 11.84 4.66
N GLY A 136 -0.64 12.96 5.29
CA GLY A 136 0.02 13.44 6.51
C GLY A 136 -1.01 13.57 7.62
N LYS A 137 -0.69 13.11 8.84
CA LYS A 137 -1.62 13.15 9.97
C LYS A 137 -2.08 14.58 10.25
N PRO A 138 -3.40 14.87 10.21
CA PRO A 138 -3.94 16.20 10.38
C PRO A 138 -3.53 16.86 11.71
N GLY A 139 -3.24 18.16 11.65
CA GLY A 139 -2.82 18.95 12.81
C GLY A 139 -1.40 18.67 13.29
N THR A 140 -0.56 18.04 12.45
CA THR A 140 0.83 17.71 12.80
C THR A 140 1.81 18.20 11.72
N LYS A 141 3.13 18.15 12.04
CA LYS A 141 4.19 18.46 11.05
C LYS A 141 4.14 17.59 9.78
N TYR A 142 3.46 16.46 9.84
CA TYR A 142 3.39 15.52 8.71
C TYR A 142 2.41 15.96 7.61
N GLU A 143 1.47 16.88 7.89
CA GLU A 143 0.69 17.55 6.84
C GLU A 143 1.62 18.34 5.91
N GLY A 144 2.55 19.13 6.48
CA GLY A 144 3.54 19.87 5.69
C GLY A 144 4.49 18.96 4.93
N LEU A 145 4.86 17.80 5.51
CA LEU A 145 5.64 16.78 4.81
C LEU A 145 4.88 16.22 3.61
N ALA A 146 3.59 15.92 3.76
CA ALA A 146 2.76 15.39 2.67
C ALA A 146 2.61 16.41 1.54
N GLU A 147 2.38 17.68 1.86
CA GLU A 147 2.33 18.77 0.88
C GLU A 147 3.65 18.92 0.13
N GLN A 148 4.78 18.96 0.83
CA GLN A 148 6.10 19.05 0.23
C GLN A 148 6.39 17.87 -0.70
N ARG A 149 6.10 16.65 -0.26
CA ARG A 149 6.30 15.43 -1.06
C ARG A 149 5.44 15.42 -2.31
N LEU A 150 4.19 15.87 -2.22
CA LEU A 150 3.28 15.94 -3.36
C LEU A 150 3.78 16.91 -4.43
N PHE A 151 4.20 18.12 -4.04
CA PHE A 151 4.67 19.14 -4.99
C PHE A 151 6.07 18.86 -5.57
N GLN A 152 6.88 18.05 -4.90
CA GLN A 152 8.23 17.68 -5.36
C GLN A 152 8.29 16.29 -5.99
N HIS A 153 7.15 15.57 -6.03
CA HIS A 153 7.12 14.22 -6.58
C HIS A 153 7.21 14.26 -8.10
N ASP A 154 8.22 13.58 -8.64
CA ASP A 154 8.42 13.33 -10.08
C ASP A 154 8.12 14.52 -11.01
N LEU A 155 8.68 15.69 -10.69
CA LEU A 155 8.55 16.88 -11.54
C LEU A 155 9.27 16.73 -12.90
N TYR A 156 10.14 15.74 -13.05
CA TYR A 156 10.89 15.46 -14.27
C TYR A 156 10.39 14.17 -14.92
N PRO A 157 10.28 14.13 -16.28
CA PRO A 157 9.92 12.92 -16.98
C PRO A 157 10.87 11.77 -16.64
N GLU A 158 10.33 10.65 -16.23
CA GLU A 158 11.12 9.44 -16.07
C GLU A 158 11.54 8.87 -17.43
N LYS A 159 12.67 8.19 -17.42
CA LYS A 159 13.04 7.33 -18.54
C LYS A 159 12.08 6.14 -18.54
N ILE A 160 11.25 6.04 -19.58
CA ILE A 160 10.33 4.91 -19.73
C ILE A 160 11.15 3.68 -20.04
N ASP A 161 11.07 2.68 -19.20
CA ASP A 161 11.53 1.33 -19.47
C ASP A 161 10.32 0.39 -19.65
N ASN A 162 10.53 -0.74 -20.27
CA ASN A 162 9.50 -1.76 -20.42
C ASN A 162 9.38 -2.57 -19.12
N ARG A 163 8.83 -1.98 -18.11
CA ARG A 163 8.65 -2.59 -16.79
C ARG A 163 7.85 -3.88 -16.86
#